data_7f296eb1a035baa26983fae153ea3a6e
#
_entry.id   7f296eb1a035baa26983fae153ea3a6e
#
_cell.length_a   1.000
_cell.length_b   1.000
_cell.length_c   1.000
_cell.angle_alpha   90.00
_cell.angle_beta   90.00
_cell.angle_gamma   90.00
#
_symmetry.space_group_name_H-M   'P 1'
#
loop_
_entity.id
_entity.type
_entity.pdbx_description
1 polymer ?
#
loop_
_entity_poly.entity_id
_entity_poly.type
_entity_poly.pdbx_seq_one_letter_code
_entity_poly.pdbx_strand_id
1 'polypeptide(L)'
;MNNLEITKIVGREILDSRGNPTVEAEVTLADGTVARGTAPSGASTGEFEALELRDGDKSRYLGKGVLKAVGNINTIIQDTVKGLDASDIYAVDKAMITADGTKDKSKLGANAILAVSIATSRAAATSLGVPLYKFLGGISGNRLPVPMMNILNGGAHAANTVDVQEFMIMPVGATSFREALRWCAEVFHALASLLKSKGLATSVGDEGGFAPNLASDEEAIQYILQAVENAGYEPKKDFMIAMDAASSEWKGEKKGEYVLPKSGQKFTSRELIDHWKNLIEKYPIVSIEDALDEEDWEGWQVLTKELGDKVQLVGDDLFVTNTEKLSKGIEMGCGNSILIKLNQIGSVSETLEAIKMAHKAGYTAISSHRSGETADTTISDLAVALNTCQIKTGAPSRSERVAKYNQLLRIEEELGDSAVYPQMKAFNIK
;
A
#
# COMPACT_ATOMS: atom_id res chain seq x y z
N MET A 1 -36.91 -13.03 4.40
CA MET A 1 -35.71 -13.20 3.59
C MET A 1 -34.64 -12.31 4.21
N ASN A 2 -33.43 -12.82 4.35
CA ASN A 2 -32.33 -11.97 4.77
C ASN A 2 -31.91 -11.07 3.57
N ASN A 3 -32.10 -9.76 3.68
CA ASN A 3 -31.80 -8.80 2.61
C ASN A 3 -30.31 -8.81 2.19
N LEU A 4 -29.42 -9.24 3.08
CA LEU A 4 -27.97 -9.31 2.91
C LEU A 4 -27.47 -10.64 2.32
N GLU A 5 -28.39 -11.58 1.99
CA GLU A 5 -28.04 -12.84 1.39
C GLU A 5 -27.41 -12.65 0.00
N ILE A 6 -26.25 -13.27 -0.26
CA ILE A 6 -25.58 -13.25 -1.58
C ILE A 6 -26.38 -14.16 -2.51
N THR A 7 -26.94 -13.58 -3.59
CA THR A 7 -27.75 -14.31 -4.56
C THR A 7 -26.99 -14.64 -5.84
N LYS A 8 -26.05 -13.77 -6.25
CA LYS A 8 -25.29 -13.92 -7.51
C LYS A 8 -23.92 -13.27 -7.39
N ILE A 9 -22.93 -13.88 -8.04
CA ILE A 9 -21.61 -13.29 -8.27
C ILE A 9 -21.24 -13.39 -9.74
N VAL A 10 -20.60 -12.35 -10.27
CA VAL A 10 -20.09 -12.31 -11.64
C VAL A 10 -18.65 -11.80 -11.60
N GLY A 11 -17.71 -12.63 -12.07
CA GLY A 11 -16.32 -12.24 -12.29
C GLY A 11 -16.10 -11.79 -13.74
N ARG A 12 -15.20 -10.82 -13.93
CA ARG A 12 -14.75 -10.40 -15.27
C ARG A 12 -13.28 -9.98 -15.27
N GLU A 13 -12.66 -10.10 -16.45
CA GLU A 13 -11.33 -9.58 -16.71
C GLU A 13 -11.44 -8.10 -17.06
N ILE A 14 -10.70 -7.22 -16.39
CA ILE A 14 -10.58 -5.80 -16.66
C ILE A 14 -9.11 -5.41 -16.83
N LEU A 15 -8.80 -4.17 -17.16
CA LEU A 15 -7.42 -3.67 -17.24
C LEU A 15 -7.05 -2.85 -16.00
N ASP A 16 -5.83 -3.04 -15.54
CA ASP A 16 -5.19 -2.20 -14.53
C ASP A 16 -4.56 -0.93 -15.16
N SER A 17 -4.00 -0.06 -14.33
CA SER A 17 -3.36 1.20 -14.73
C SER A 17 -2.13 1.04 -15.63
N ARG A 18 -1.58 -0.18 -15.74
CA ARG A 18 -0.46 -0.53 -16.63
C ARG A 18 -0.92 -1.20 -17.93
N GLY A 19 -2.25 -1.35 -18.12
CA GLY A 19 -2.82 -2.07 -19.27
C GLY A 19 -2.69 -3.59 -19.18
N ASN A 20 -2.38 -4.14 -17.98
CA ASN A 20 -2.39 -5.58 -17.74
C ASN A 20 -3.79 -6.03 -17.26
N PRO A 21 -4.20 -7.26 -17.58
CA PRO A 21 -5.44 -7.81 -17.05
C PRO A 21 -5.41 -7.94 -15.53
N THR A 22 -6.55 -7.66 -14.90
CA THR A 22 -6.84 -7.98 -13.51
C THR A 22 -8.30 -8.38 -13.33
N VAL A 23 -8.67 -8.74 -12.10
CA VAL A 23 -9.97 -9.34 -11.78
C VAL A 23 -10.90 -8.30 -11.16
N GLU A 24 -12.13 -8.21 -11.68
CA GLU A 24 -13.26 -7.57 -11.03
C GLU A 24 -14.33 -8.59 -10.69
N ALA A 25 -14.89 -8.52 -9.49
CA ALA A 25 -16.08 -9.24 -9.09
C ALA A 25 -17.24 -8.29 -8.85
N GLU A 26 -18.45 -8.74 -9.17
CA GLU A 26 -19.71 -8.06 -8.90
C GLU A 26 -20.59 -8.98 -8.07
N VAL A 27 -21.04 -8.51 -6.91
CA VAL A 27 -21.90 -9.24 -5.96
C VAL A 27 -23.28 -8.62 -5.96
N THR A 28 -24.32 -9.46 -6.09
CA THR A 28 -25.73 -9.09 -5.99
C THR A 28 -26.35 -9.71 -4.74
N LEU A 29 -27.03 -8.89 -3.94
CA LEU A 29 -27.73 -9.32 -2.73
C LEU A 29 -29.24 -9.56 -3.00
N ALA A 30 -29.93 -10.17 -2.02
CA ALA A 30 -31.35 -10.51 -2.10
C ALA A 30 -32.29 -9.29 -2.20
N ASP A 31 -31.85 -8.13 -1.68
CA ASP A 31 -32.58 -6.86 -1.84
C ASP A 31 -32.36 -6.15 -3.19
N GLY A 32 -31.55 -6.75 -4.08
CA GLY A 32 -31.20 -6.19 -5.39
C GLY A 32 -29.98 -5.27 -5.38
N THR A 33 -29.35 -5.05 -4.21
CA THR A 33 -28.09 -4.28 -4.13
C THR A 33 -27.00 -4.96 -4.92
N VAL A 34 -26.24 -4.17 -5.71
CA VAL A 34 -25.12 -4.63 -6.53
C VAL A 34 -23.88 -3.80 -6.19
N ALA A 35 -22.77 -4.45 -5.94
CA ALA A 35 -21.49 -3.76 -5.75
C ALA A 35 -20.32 -4.52 -6.40
N ARG A 36 -19.23 -3.79 -6.66
CA ARG A 36 -18.03 -4.30 -7.32
C ARG A 36 -16.81 -4.18 -6.44
N GLY A 37 -15.88 -5.10 -6.64
CA GLY A 37 -14.55 -5.06 -6.05
C GLY A 37 -13.51 -5.52 -7.06
N THR A 38 -12.34 -4.91 -7.04
CA THR A 38 -11.24 -5.23 -7.94
C THR A 38 -9.99 -5.59 -7.17
N ALA A 39 -9.18 -6.50 -7.72
CA ALA A 39 -7.89 -6.84 -7.15
C ALA A 39 -6.79 -6.03 -7.85
N PRO A 40 -5.93 -5.29 -7.11
CA PRO A 40 -4.75 -4.66 -7.68
C PRO A 40 -3.66 -5.70 -7.96
N SER A 41 -2.61 -5.31 -8.70
CA SER A 41 -1.51 -6.19 -9.09
C SER A 41 -0.15 -5.53 -8.84
N GLY A 42 0.81 -6.25 -8.25
CA GLY A 42 2.17 -5.78 -8.03
C GLY A 42 3.04 -5.80 -9.31
N ALA A 43 4.10 -4.97 -9.35
CA ALA A 43 5.18 -5.08 -10.33
C ALA A 43 6.26 -6.03 -9.81
N SER A 44 6.70 -5.84 -8.58
CA SER A 44 7.48 -6.77 -7.79
C SER A 44 6.52 -7.53 -6.85
N THR A 45 6.77 -8.80 -6.60
CA THR A 45 6.01 -9.61 -5.65
C THR A 45 6.98 -10.26 -4.69
N GLY A 46 6.77 -10.06 -3.39
CA GLY A 46 7.51 -10.77 -2.34
C GLY A 46 7.32 -12.29 -2.51
N GLU A 47 8.35 -13.05 -2.21
CA GLU A 47 8.35 -14.53 -2.36
C GLU A 47 7.19 -15.20 -1.60
N PHE A 48 6.71 -14.56 -0.55
CA PHE A 48 5.72 -15.11 0.38
C PHE A 48 4.31 -14.51 0.23
N GLU A 49 4.05 -13.73 -0.82
CA GLU A 49 2.72 -13.23 -1.12
C GLU A 49 1.76 -14.35 -1.51
N ALA A 50 0.47 -14.17 -1.23
CA ALA A 50 -0.57 -15.05 -1.78
C ALA A 50 -0.59 -14.98 -3.32
N LEU A 51 -0.87 -16.11 -3.97
CA LEU A 51 -0.69 -16.25 -5.41
C LEU A 51 -1.73 -15.47 -6.21
N GLU A 52 -1.27 -14.52 -7.02
CA GLU A 52 -2.04 -13.91 -8.09
C GLU A 52 -2.16 -14.90 -9.25
N LEU A 53 -3.35 -15.50 -9.43
CA LEU A 53 -3.55 -16.55 -10.45
C LEU A 53 -3.60 -15.95 -11.85
N ARG A 54 -2.60 -16.29 -12.67
CA ARG A 54 -2.46 -15.92 -14.07
C ARG A 54 -2.64 -17.13 -14.99
N ASP A 55 -3.14 -16.89 -16.21
CA ASP A 55 -3.42 -17.97 -17.17
C ASP A 55 -2.16 -18.65 -17.70
N GLY A 56 -1.06 -17.90 -17.84
CA GLY A 56 0.20 -18.38 -18.41
C GLY A 56 0.17 -18.57 -19.94
N ASP A 57 -0.96 -18.32 -20.59
CA ASP A 57 -1.13 -18.39 -22.04
C ASP A 57 -0.49 -17.19 -22.73
N LYS A 58 0.68 -17.38 -23.30
CA LYS A 58 1.46 -16.33 -23.95
C LYS A 58 0.79 -15.74 -25.20
N SER A 59 -0.22 -16.39 -25.77
CA SER A 59 -0.99 -15.86 -26.90
C SER A 59 -1.99 -14.76 -26.47
N ARG A 60 -2.28 -14.66 -25.16
CA ARG A 60 -3.15 -13.64 -24.58
C ARG A 60 -2.38 -12.83 -23.53
N TYR A 61 -2.34 -11.50 -23.71
CA TYR A 61 -1.69 -10.58 -22.74
C TYR A 61 -0.29 -11.05 -22.30
N LEU A 62 0.46 -11.70 -23.20
CA LEU A 62 1.82 -12.20 -22.92
C LEU A 62 1.89 -13.16 -21.71
N GLY A 63 0.81 -13.91 -21.46
CA GLY A 63 0.70 -14.84 -20.33
C GLY A 63 0.05 -14.24 -19.07
N LYS A 64 -0.25 -12.95 -19.06
CA LYS A 64 -0.80 -12.25 -17.89
C LYS A 64 -2.33 -12.28 -17.79
N GLY A 65 -3.05 -12.98 -18.69
CA GLY A 65 -4.51 -13.14 -18.61
C GLY A 65 -4.97 -13.70 -17.26
N VAL A 66 -6.24 -13.47 -16.90
CA VAL A 66 -6.83 -13.88 -15.60
C VAL A 66 -8.13 -14.67 -15.76
N LEU A 67 -8.37 -15.28 -16.93
CA LEU A 67 -9.62 -16.02 -17.18
C LEU A 67 -9.78 -17.24 -16.26
N LYS A 68 -8.69 -17.88 -15.79
CA LYS A 68 -8.77 -18.95 -14.80
C LYS A 68 -9.36 -18.44 -13.48
N ALA A 69 -8.85 -17.30 -12.98
CA ALA A 69 -9.37 -16.66 -11.77
C ALA A 69 -10.83 -16.22 -11.95
N VAL A 70 -11.17 -15.62 -13.10
CA VAL A 70 -12.54 -15.26 -13.47
C VAL A 70 -13.45 -16.48 -13.53
N GLY A 71 -12.98 -17.58 -14.12
CA GLY A 71 -13.69 -18.87 -14.15
C GLY A 71 -13.99 -19.40 -12.75
N ASN A 72 -13.02 -19.33 -11.84
CA ASN A 72 -13.18 -19.72 -10.44
C ASN A 72 -14.24 -18.87 -9.72
N ILE A 73 -14.31 -17.57 -9.99
CA ILE A 73 -15.36 -16.68 -9.43
C ILE A 73 -16.74 -17.12 -9.93
N ASN A 74 -16.89 -17.33 -11.25
CA ASN A 74 -18.16 -17.64 -11.88
C ASN A 74 -18.68 -19.06 -11.63
N THR A 75 -17.87 -19.92 -10.99
CA THR A 75 -18.21 -21.30 -10.68
C THR A 75 -18.01 -21.61 -9.18
N ILE A 76 -16.82 -22.05 -8.79
CA ILE A 76 -16.54 -22.56 -7.44
C ILE A 76 -16.83 -21.51 -6.35
N ILE A 77 -16.37 -20.27 -6.51
CA ILE A 77 -16.57 -19.23 -5.50
C ILE A 77 -18.05 -18.87 -5.40
N GLN A 78 -18.73 -18.66 -6.54
CA GLN A 78 -20.18 -18.38 -6.54
C GLN A 78 -20.97 -19.46 -5.81
N ASP A 79 -20.71 -20.75 -6.12
CA ASP A 79 -21.40 -21.86 -5.49
C ASP A 79 -21.11 -21.96 -3.99
N THR A 80 -19.88 -21.58 -3.58
CA THR A 80 -19.42 -21.63 -2.18
C THR A 80 -20.09 -20.57 -1.32
N VAL A 81 -20.26 -19.33 -1.83
CA VAL A 81 -20.72 -18.20 -1.00
C VAL A 81 -22.18 -17.79 -1.22
N LYS A 82 -22.84 -18.36 -2.24
CA LYS A 82 -24.26 -18.14 -2.48
C LYS A 82 -25.08 -18.58 -1.27
N GLY A 83 -25.98 -17.72 -0.81
CA GLY A 83 -26.81 -17.97 0.38
C GLY A 83 -26.16 -17.49 1.69
N LEU A 84 -24.89 -17.08 1.69
CA LEU A 84 -24.25 -16.51 2.86
C LEU A 84 -24.70 -15.05 3.07
N ASP A 85 -24.63 -14.59 4.31
CA ASP A 85 -24.89 -13.21 4.68
C ASP A 85 -23.65 -12.34 4.39
N ALA A 86 -23.78 -11.36 3.50
CA ALA A 86 -22.71 -10.47 3.10
C ALA A 86 -22.17 -9.58 4.23
N SER A 87 -22.94 -9.38 5.32
CA SER A 87 -22.45 -8.63 6.48
C SER A 87 -21.47 -9.40 7.34
N ASP A 88 -21.46 -10.73 7.23
CA ASP A 88 -20.45 -11.59 7.88
C ASP A 88 -19.28 -11.86 6.92
N ILE A 89 -18.47 -10.83 6.68
CA ILE A 89 -17.30 -10.93 5.79
C ILE A 89 -16.31 -12.00 6.25
N TYR A 90 -16.22 -12.29 7.55
CA TYR A 90 -15.36 -13.35 8.07
C TYR A 90 -15.85 -14.74 7.64
N ALA A 91 -17.15 -14.98 7.68
CA ALA A 91 -17.73 -16.25 7.22
C ALA A 91 -17.57 -16.41 5.70
N VAL A 92 -17.81 -15.34 4.93
CA VAL A 92 -17.68 -15.37 3.46
C VAL A 92 -16.22 -15.63 3.05
N ASP A 93 -15.26 -14.89 3.61
CA ASP A 93 -13.84 -15.08 3.33
C ASP A 93 -13.36 -16.48 3.75
N LYS A 94 -13.74 -16.94 4.93
CA LYS A 94 -13.41 -18.27 5.42
C LYS A 94 -13.95 -19.36 4.51
N ALA A 95 -15.16 -19.22 3.97
CA ALA A 95 -15.73 -20.18 3.02
C ALA A 95 -14.88 -20.26 1.74
N MET A 96 -14.49 -19.13 1.17
CA MET A 96 -13.62 -19.07 -0.02
C MET A 96 -12.22 -19.65 0.24
N ILE A 97 -11.58 -19.30 1.35
CA ILE A 97 -10.26 -19.80 1.75
C ILE A 97 -10.31 -21.32 1.97
N THR A 98 -11.39 -21.83 2.59
CA THR A 98 -11.58 -23.27 2.79
C THR A 98 -11.79 -24.00 1.47
N ALA A 99 -12.51 -23.43 0.52
CA ALA A 99 -12.70 -24.00 -0.82
C ALA A 99 -11.42 -24.01 -1.66
N ASP A 100 -10.55 -23.01 -1.46
CA ASP A 100 -9.20 -23.00 -2.01
C ASP A 100 -8.36 -24.14 -1.42
N GLY A 101 -8.24 -24.20 -0.11
CA GLY A 101 -7.56 -25.26 0.65
C GLY A 101 -6.05 -25.28 0.53
N THR A 102 -5.42 -24.29 -0.14
CA THR A 102 -3.96 -24.13 -0.20
C THR A 102 -3.50 -22.99 0.71
N LYS A 103 -2.22 -23.00 1.13
CA LYS A 103 -1.69 -21.99 2.03
C LYS A 103 -1.60 -20.61 1.35
N ASP A 104 -1.26 -20.60 0.06
CA ASP A 104 -0.99 -19.41 -0.76
C ASP A 104 -2.17 -19.02 -1.67
N LYS A 105 -3.33 -19.66 -1.51
CA LYS A 105 -4.53 -19.45 -2.35
C LYS A 105 -4.30 -19.75 -3.84
N SER A 106 -3.40 -20.70 -4.14
CA SER A 106 -2.99 -21.01 -5.52
C SER A 106 -4.04 -21.75 -6.35
N LYS A 107 -5.05 -22.38 -5.73
CA LYS A 107 -6.10 -23.11 -6.45
C LYS A 107 -7.15 -22.18 -7.06
N LEU A 108 -7.68 -21.24 -6.29
CA LEU A 108 -8.71 -20.29 -6.75
C LEU A 108 -8.10 -18.99 -7.23
N GLY A 109 -6.98 -18.58 -6.66
CA GLY A 109 -6.29 -17.33 -6.87
C GLY A 109 -6.63 -16.27 -5.80
N ALA A 110 -5.60 -15.68 -5.18
CA ALA A 110 -5.78 -14.61 -4.23
C ALA A 110 -6.50 -13.39 -4.84
N ASN A 111 -6.25 -13.10 -6.12
CA ASN A 111 -6.94 -12.07 -6.87
C ASN A 111 -8.44 -12.33 -7.02
N ALA A 112 -8.85 -13.58 -7.26
CA ALA A 112 -10.26 -13.96 -7.33
C ALA A 112 -10.95 -13.82 -5.96
N ILE A 113 -10.33 -14.35 -4.91
CA ILE A 113 -10.86 -14.27 -3.53
C ILE A 113 -10.98 -12.82 -3.09
N LEU A 114 -9.94 -12.00 -3.30
CA LEU A 114 -9.95 -10.60 -2.89
C LEU A 114 -11.01 -9.77 -3.60
N ALA A 115 -11.14 -9.93 -4.92
CA ALA A 115 -12.16 -9.18 -5.67
C ALA A 115 -13.57 -9.45 -5.13
N VAL A 116 -13.89 -10.72 -4.80
CA VAL A 116 -15.17 -11.08 -4.19
C VAL A 116 -15.31 -10.56 -2.78
N SER A 117 -14.26 -10.65 -1.96
CA SER A 117 -14.24 -10.15 -0.57
C SER A 117 -14.53 -8.64 -0.51
N ILE A 118 -13.88 -7.84 -1.39
CA ILE A 118 -14.13 -6.39 -1.50
C ILE A 118 -15.55 -6.13 -2.00
N ALA A 119 -16.01 -6.81 -3.06
CA ALA A 119 -17.35 -6.64 -3.60
C ALA A 119 -18.42 -6.94 -2.56
N THR A 120 -18.25 -8.01 -1.77
CA THR A 120 -19.15 -8.41 -0.68
C THR A 120 -19.22 -7.34 0.40
N SER A 121 -18.06 -6.84 0.86
CA SER A 121 -17.99 -5.78 1.86
C SER A 121 -18.71 -4.51 1.41
N ARG A 122 -18.52 -4.12 0.14
CA ARG A 122 -19.20 -2.97 -0.47
C ARG A 122 -20.71 -3.18 -0.63
N ALA A 123 -21.12 -4.38 -1.04
CA ALA A 123 -22.54 -4.72 -1.18
C ALA A 123 -23.25 -4.65 0.18
N ALA A 124 -22.66 -5.24 1.23
CA ALA A 124 -23.20 -5.18 2.58
C ALA A 124 -23.30 -3.74 3.09
N ALA A 125 -22.23 -2.94 2.96
CA ALA A 125 -22.24 -1.52 3.34
C ALA A 125 -23.35 -0.73 2.63
N THR A 126 -23.48 -0.92 1.32
CA THR A 126 -24.50 -0.26 0.48
C THR A 126 -25.92 -0.66 0.90
N SER A 127 -26.19 -1.95 1.08
CA SER A 127 -27.49 -2.47 1.50
C SER A 127 -27.89 -1.96 2.89
N LEU A 128 -26.91 -1.84 3.80
CA LEU A 128 -27.11 -1.29 5.14
C LEU A 128 -27.22 0.25 5.17
N GLY A 129 -26.99 0.94 4.04
CA GLY A 129 -27.01 2.39 3.95
C GLY A 129 -25.90 3.08 4.76
N VAL A 130 -24.76 2.42 4.93
CA VAL A 130 -23.59 2.96 5.64
C VAL A 130 -22.39 3.05 4.72
N PRO A 131 -21.48 4.05 4.87
CA PRO A 131 -20.24 4.10 4.11
C PRO A 131 -19.33 2.91 4.43
N LEU A 132 -18.50 2.51 3.46
CA LEU A 132 -17.63 1.34 3.59
C LEU A 132 -16.69 1.45 4.82
N TYR A 133 -16.11 2.63 5.07
CA TYR A 133 -15.22 2.81 6.23
C TYR A 133 -15.95 2.59 7.57
N LYS A 134 -17.23 2.96 7.67
CA LYS A 134 -18.05 2.68 8.88
C LYS A 134 -18.44 1.21 8.98
N PHE A 135 -18.74 0.57 7.86
CA PHE A 135 -19.01 -0.86 7.84
C PHE A 135 -17.80 -1.68 8.33
N LEU A 136 -16.59 -1.37 7.85
CA LEU A 136 -15.37 -2.10 8.21
C LEU A 136 -14.85 -1.77 9.62
N GLY A 137 -14.94 -0.51 10.06
CA GLY A 137 -14.30 0.00 11.29
C GLY A 137 -15.25 0.37 12.42
N GLY A 138 -16.56 0.32 12.17
CA GLY A 138 -17.56 0.77 13.12
C GLY A 138 -17.53 2.28 13.37
N ILE A 139 -17.98 2.71 14.53
CA ILE A 139 -18.12 4.13 14.88
C ILE A 139 -16.79 4.83 15.23
N SER A 140 -15.73 4.08 15.45
CA SER A 140 -14.43 4.63 15.87
C SER A 140 -13.52 5.04 14.70
N GLY A 141 -13.87 4.71 13.45
CA GLY A 141 -13.13 5.11 12.25
C GLY A 141 -13.36 6.58 11.92
N ASN A 142 -12.44 7.47 12.36
CA ASN A 142 -12.55 8.91 12.12
C ASN A 142 -11.21 9.62 11.88
N ARG A 143 -10.10 8.88 11.78
CA ARG A 143 -8.79 9.48 11.54
C ARG A 143 -8.45 9.43 10.06
N LEU A 144 -8.30 10.62 9.47
CA LEU A 144 -7.79 10.76 8.11
C LEU A 144 -6.31 10.41 8.10
N PRO A 145 -5.84 9.61 7.12
CA PRO A 145 -4.43 9.23 7.07
C PRO A 145 -3.54 10.39 6.60
N VAL A 146 -2.33 10.50 7.15
CA VAL A 146 -1.25 11.32 6.56
C VAL A 146 -0.83 10.64 5.26
N PRO A 147 -0.90 11.34 4.09
CA PRO A 147 -0.47 10.77 2.83
C PRO A 147 1.05 10.66 2.76
N MET A 148 1.54 9.50 2.32
CA MET A 148 2.91 9.25 1.90
C MET A 148 2.94 9.39 0.38
N MET A 149 3.15 10.62 -0.13
CA MET A 149 3.06 10.89 -1.57
C MET A 149 4.38 10.65 -2.26
N ASN A 150 4.46 9.59 -3.05
CA ASN A 150 5.61 9.24 -3.87
C ASN A 150 5.76 10.23 -5.04
N ILE A 151 6.63 11.23 -4.91
CA ILE A 151 6.82 12.29 -5.92
C ILE A 151 8.09 12.15 -6.75
N LEU A 152 9.01 11.25 -6.34
CA LEU A 152 10.23 10.94 -7.07
C LEU A 152 10.55 9.44 -6.96
N ASN A 153 10.82 8.80 -8.09
CA ASN A 153 11.02 7.37 -8.22
C ASN A 153 12.45 7.03 -8.64
N GLY A 154 12.94 5.90 -8.13
CA GLY A 154 14.16 5.24 -8.55
C GLY A 154 13.98 3.71 -8.56
N GLY A 155 15.03 2.98 -8.25
CA GLY A 155 15.02 1.52 -8.11
C GLY A 155 14.38 0.80 -9.30
N ALA A 156 13.55 -0.20 -9.02
CA ALA A 156 12.80 -0.94 -10.03
C ALA A 156 11.66 -0.12 -10.66
N HIS A 157 11.21 0.97 -10.01
CA HIS A 157 10.13 1.83 -10.48
C HIS A 157 10.55 2.86 -11.54
N ALA A 158 11.85 2.99 -11.84
CA ALA A 158 12.36 3.95 -12.81
C ALA A 158 13.61 3.46 -13.54
N ALA A 159 13.67 3.68 -14.84
CA ALA A 159 14.88 3.45 -15.65
C ALA A 159 15.84 4.65 -15.54
N ASN A 160 16.30 4.97 -14.32
CA ASN A 160 17.20 6.07 -14.01
C ASN A 160 18.39 5.61 -13.15
N THR A 161 19.14 6.55 -12.58
CA THR A 161 20.40 6.31 -11.84
C THR A 161 20.25 6.24 -10.34
N VAL A 162 19.03 6.32 -9.80
CA VAL A 162 18.71 6.36 -8.35
C VAL A 162 18.42 4.95 -7.85
N ASP A 163 19.05 4.52 -6.76
CA ASP A 163 18.93 3.15 -6.21
C ASP A 163 17.67 2.98 -5.33
N VAL A 164 17.37 3.93 -4.47
CA VAL A 164 16.16 3.93 -3.63
C VAL A 164 14.91 4.02 -4.50
N GLN A 165 13.93 3.16 -4.23
CA GLN A 165 12.78 2.95 -5.12
C GLN A 165 11.79 4.12 -5.10
N GLU A 166 11.49 4.67 -3.91
CA GLU A 166 10.52 5.74 -3.75
C GLU A 166 10.98 6.79 -2.74
N PHE A 167 10.73 8.06 -3.09
CA PHE A 167 10.89 9.20 -2.17
C PHE A 167 9.54 9.89 -2.02
N MET A 168 9.05 9.90 -0.80
CA MET A 168 7.72 10.36 -0.45
C MET A 168 7.76 11.59 0.44
N ILE A 169 6.85 12.53 0.21
CA ILE A 169 6.60 13.66 1.10
C ILE A 169 5.42 13.35 2.02
N MET A 170 5.51 13.79 3.28
CA MET A 170 4.49 13.62 4.29
C MET A 170 4.14 14.98 4.93
N PRO A 171 2.93 15.53 4.69
CA PRO A 171 2.52 16.85 5.15
C PRO A 171 2.07 16.85 6.62
N VAL A 172 3.00 16.62 7.53
CA VAL A 172 2.73 16.45 8.97
C VAL A 172 2.32 17.73 9.68
N GLY A 173 2.59 18.90 9.09
CA GLY A 173 2.21 20.21 9.64
C GLY A 173 0.79 20.64 9.30
N ALA A 174 0.14 20.00 8.32
CA ALA A 174 -1.23 20.33 7.90
C ALA A 174 -2.24 20.07 9.02
N THR A 175 -3.33 20.84 9.03
CA THR A 175 -4.37 20.74 10.08
C THR A 175 -5.57 19.91 9.67
N SER A 176 -5.68 19.53 8.38
CA SER A 176 -6.74 18.70 7.82
C SER A 176 -6.20 17.91 6.63
N PHE A 177 -6.91 16.88 6.21
CA PHE A 177 -6.54 16.11 5.03
C PHE A 177 -6.63 16.97 3.76
N ARG A 178 -7.63 17.84 3.66
CA ARG A 178 -7.80 18.78 2.54
C ARG A 178 -6.57 19.69 2.39
N GLU A 179 -6.09 20.27 3.49
CA GLU A 179 -4.87 21.09 3.49
C GLU A 179 -3.64 20.24 3.12
N ALA A 180 -3.52 19.05 3.70
CA ALA A 180 -2.44 18.13 3.41
C ALA A 180 -2.36 17.80 1.90
N LEU A 181 -3.48 17.50 1.27
CA LEU A 181 -3.56 17.20 -0.17
C LEU A 181 -3.18 18.42 -1.02
N ARG A 182 -3.67 19.61 -0.66
CA ARG A 182 -3.32 20.88 -1.34
C ARG A 182 -1.79 21.11 -1.28
N TRP A 183 -1.22 21.05 -0.09
CA TRP A 183 0.22 21.25 0.11
C TRP A 183 1.06 20.28 -0.71
N CYS A 184 0.68 19.01 -0.72
CA CYS A 184 1.38 17.99 -1.53
C CYS A 184 1.31 18.30 -3.03
N ALA A 185 0.16 18.74 -3.54
CA ALA A 185 0.02 19.11 -4.95
C ALA A 185 0.89 20.34 -5.31
N GLU A 186 0.95 21.33 -4.42
CA GLU A 186 1.80 22.50 -4.60
C GLU A 186 3.29 22.15 -4.63
N VAL A 187 3.76 21.28 -3.71
CA VAL A 187 5.14 20.78 -3.70
C VAL A 187 5.44 19.95 -4.95
N PHE A 188 4.51 19.09 -5.40
CA PHE A 188 4.65 18.32 -6.62
C PHE A 188 4.86 19.20 -7.86
N HIS A 189 4.08 20.27 -7.99
CA HIS A 189 4.25 21.24 -9.08
C HIS A 189 5.52 22.07 -8.95
N ALA A 190 5.94 22.41 -7.73
CA ALA A 190 7.23 23.09 -7.48
C ALA A 190 8.40 22.18 -7.88
N LEU A 191 8.34 20.87 -7.57
CA LEU A 191 9.34 19.90 -8.00
C LEU A 191 9.40 19.78 -9.53
N ALA A 192 8.25 19.71 -10.22
CA ALA A 192 8.22 19.71 -11.68
C ALA A 192 8.90 20.93 -12.28
N SER A 193 8.64 22.11 -11.72
CA SER A 193 9.23 23.39 -12.15
C SER A 193 10.75 23.41 -11.92
N LEU A 194 11.19 22.92 -10.75
CA LEU A 194 12.60 22.83 -10.39
C LEU A 194 13.35 21.88 -11.34
N LEU A 195 12.83 20.67 -11.57
CA LEU A 195 13.42 19.70 -12.48
C LEU A 195 13.54 20.26 -13.90
N LYS A 196 12.49 20.89 -14.44
CA LYS A 196 12.51 21.55 -15.75
C LYS A 196 13.59 22.64 -15.83
N SER A 197 13.74 23.45 -14.79
CA SER A 197 14.77 24.52 -14.75
C SER A 197 16.20 23.99 -14.81
N LYS A 198 16.39 22.74 -14.41
CA LYS A 198 17.67 22.02 -14.48
C LYS A 198 17.85 21.17 -15.74
N GLY A 199 16.87 21.21 -16.66
CA GLY A 199 16.88 20.37 -17.87
C GLY A 199 16.63 18.87 -17.62
N LEU A 200 16.07 18.53 -16.44
CA LEU A 200 15.78 17.16 -16.05
C LEU A 200 14.37 16.72 -16.50
N ALA A 201 14.20 15.42 -16.71
CA ALA A 201 12.93 14.84 -17.14
C ALA A 201 11.83 15.01 -16.09
N THR A 202 10.62 15.27 -16.54
CA THR A 202 9.39 15.32 -15.72
C THR A 202 8.33 14.32 -16.19
N SER A 203 8.77 13.28 -16.93
CA SER A 203 7.92 12.11 -17.16
C SER A 203 7.70 11.36 -15.84
N VAL A 204 6.51 10.77 -15.70
CA VAL A 204 6.11 10.08 -14.48
C VAL A 204 6.17 8.58 -14.64
N GLY A 205 6.50 7.88 -13.55
CA GLY A 205 6.44 6.43 -13.45
C GLY A 205 5.03 5.89 -13.22
N ASP A 206 4.93 4.59 -12.95
CA ASP A 206 3.65 3.89 -12.75
C ASP A 206 2.83 4.43 -11.57
N GLU A 207 3.48 5.03 -10.59
CA GLU A 207 2.83 5.60 -9.41
C GLU A 207 2.68 7.13 -9.45
N GLY A 208 3.00 7.75 -10.59
CA GLY A 208 2.79 9.17 -10.84
C GLY A 208 3.92 10.09 -10.39
N GLY A 209 4.93 9.60 -9.70
CA GLY A 209 6.14 10.37 -9.32
C GLY A 209 7.09 10.56 -10.50
N PHE A 210 7.92 11.62 -10.44
CA PHE A 210 8.92 11.91 -11.46
C PHE A 210 10.08 10.91 -11.41
N ALA A 211 10.73 10.68 -12.55
CA ALA A 211 11.83 9.72 -12.69
C ALA A 211 13.07 10.34 -13.37
N PRO A 212 13.66 11.44 -12.85
CA PRO A 212 14.84 12.05 -13.43
C PRO A 212 16.10 11.21 -13.19
N ASN A 213 17.11 11.38 -14.04
CA ASN A 213 18.46 10.92 -13.74
C ASN A 213 19.11 11.89 -12.76
N LEU A 214 19.54 11.40 -11.61
CA LEU A 214 20.22 12.16 -10.57
C LEU A 214 21.56 11.50 -10.22
N ALA A 215 22.46 12.26 -9.60
CA ALA A 215 23.79 11.76 -9.27
C ALA A 215 23.79 10.78 -8.08
N SER A 216 22.79 10.84 -7.21
CA SER A 216 22.68 9.98 -6.03
C SER A 216 21.27 10.02 -5.43
N ASP A 217 20.98 9.08 -4.51
CA ASP A 217 19.76 9.09 -3.69
C ASP A 217 19.68 10.35 -2.83
N GLU A 218 20.80 10.83 -2.32
CA GLU A 218 20.87 12.04 -1.52
C GLU A 218 20.51 13.29 -2.33
N GLU A 219 20.88 13.35 -3.61
CA GLU A 219 20.45 14.45 -4.49
C GLU A 219 18.93 14.46 -4.68
N ALA A 220 18.29 13.28 -4.73
CA ALA A 220 16.83 13.18 -4.79
C ALA A 220 16.17 13.83 -3.55
N ILE A 221 16.69 13.55 -2.35
CA ILE A 221 16.23 14.18 -1.10
C ILE A 221 16.41 15.69 -1.17
N GLN A 222 17.54 16.18 -1.65
CA GLN A 222 17.84 17.61 -1.76
C GLN A 222 16.89 18.34 -2.72
N TYR A 223 16.56 17.73 -3.88
CA TYR A 223 15.57 18.27 -4.81
C TYR A 223 14.18 18.37 -4.19
N ILE A 224 13.78 17.36 -3.42
CA ILE A 224 12.49 17.36 -2.73
C ILE A 224 12.44 18.48 -1.68
N LEU A 225 13.47 18.61 -0.85
CA LEU A 225 13.53 19.66 0.16
C LEU A 225 13.51 21.06 -0.47
N GLN A 226 14.25 21.26 -1.55
CA GLN A 226 14.22 22.52 -2.31
C GLN A 226 12.82 22.78 -2.91
N ALA A 227 12.11 21.75 -3.36
CA ALA A 227 10.74 21.91 -3.85
C ALA A 227 9.76 22.28 -2.74
N VAL A 228 9.92 21.71 -1.53
CA VAL A 228 9.15 22.08 -0.33
C VAL A 228 9.35 23.57 -0.01
N GLU A 229 10.59 24.04 0.02
CA GLU A 229 10.92 25.46 0.26
C GLU A 229 10.40 26.37 -0.85
N ASN A 230 10.55 25.96 -2.12
CA ASN A 230 10.04 26.71 -3.28
C ASN A 230 8.51 26.84 -3.27
N ALA A 231 7.80 25.89 -2.68
CA ALA A 231 6.36 25.93 -2.48
C ALA A 231 5.94 26.79 -1.26
N GLY A 232 6.91 27.32 -0.49
CA GLY A 232 6.67 28.17 0.67
C GLY A 232 6.46 27.43 2.00
N TYR A 233 6.89 26.18 2.08
CA TYR A 233 6.79 25.33 3.28
C TYR A 233 8.15 25.10 3.93
N GLU A 234 8.13 24.76 5.23
CA GLU A 234 9.33 24.52 6.04
C GLU A 234 9.59 23.00 6.20
N PRO A 235 10.74 22.47 5.70
CA PRO A 235 11.16 21.12 6.05
C PRO A 235 11.24 20.90 7.57
N LYS A 236 10.96 19.68 8.02
CA LYS A 236 10.84 19.23 9.43
C LYS A 236 9.60 19.72 10.17
N LYS A 237 9.05 20.87 9.83
CA LYS A 237 7.87 21.44 10.48
C LYS A 237 6.59 21.09 9.71
N ASP A 238 6.57 21.41 8.42
CA ASP A 238 5.41 21.22 7.57
C ASP A 238 5.46 19.86 6.86
N PHE A 239 6.66 19.47 6.44
CA PHE A 239 6.89 18.20 5.73
C PHE A 239 8.01 17.38 6.34
N MET A 240 7.79 16.06 6.38
CA MET A 240 8.81 15.06 6.57
C MET A 240 8.98 14.24 5.28
N ILE A 241 10.06 13.46 5.20
CA ILE A 241 10.36 12.56 4.09
C ILE A 241 10.16 11.13 4.55
N ALA A 242 9.53 10.31 3.72
CA ALA A 242 9.56 8.86 3.82
C ALA A 242 10.24 8.28 2.59
N MET A 243 10.86 7.11 2.75
CA MET A 243 11.56 6.40 1.68
C MET A 243 11.13 4.95 1.65
N ASP A 244 11.09 4.36 0.45
CA ASP A 244 11.05 2.93 0.23
C ASP A 244 12.35 2.50 -0.44
N ALA A 245 13.18 1.78 0.30
CA ALA A 245 14.47 1.31 -0.18
C ALA A 245 14.35 0.08 -1.07
N ALA A 246 13.35 -0.78 -0.79
CA ALA A 246 13.17 -2.07 -1.45
C ALA A 246 14.46 -2.91 -1.45
N SER A 247 15.13 -2.99 -0.27
CA SER A 247 16.49 -3.54 -0.17
C SER A 247 16.59 -5.03 -0.50
N SER A 248 15.46 -5.75 -0.62
CA SER A 248 15.45 -7.13 -1.15
C SER A 248 15.96 -7.19 -2.60
N GLU A 249 15.80 -6.11 -3.38
CA GLU A 249 16.37 -5.98 -4.74
C GLU A 249 17.91 -5.80 -4.73
N TRP A 250 18.52 -5.53 -3.60
CA TRP A 250 19.95 -5.28 -3.43
C TRP A 250 20.73 -6.49 -2.90
N LYS A 251 20.10 -7.66 -2.81
CA LYS A 251 20.75 -8.89 -2.31
C LYS A 251 22.09 -9.14 -2.96
N GLY A 252 23.13 -9.33 -2.15
CA GLY A 252 24.45 -9.78 -2.58
C GLY A 252 24.50 -11.32 -2.70
N GLU A 253 25.71 -11.87 -2.79
CA GLU A 253 25.91 -13.31 -2.89
C GLU A 253 25.57 -14.05 -1.58
N LYS A 254 25.69 -13.37 -0.45
CA LYS A 254 25.44 -13.95 0.88
C LYS A 254 24.42 -13.10 1.64
N LYS A 255 23.69 -13.75 2.54
CA LYS A 255 22.80 -13.08 3.50
C LYS A 255 23.54 -11.98 4.24
N GLY A 256 22.94 -10.79 4.31
CA GLY A 256 23.53 -9.63 4.94
C GLY A 256 24.58 -8.90 4.10
N GLU A 257 24.72 -9.25 2.82
CA GLU A 257 25.46 -8.48 1.83
C GLU A 257 24.50 -7.80 0.86
N TYR A 258 24.78 -6.55 0.54
CA TYR A 258 23.95 -5.70 -0.33
C TYR A 258 24.81 -5.09 -1.43
N VAL A 259 24.31 -5.07 -2.66
CA VAL A 259 24.93 -4.42 -3.82
C VAL A 259 23.89 -3.57 -4.50
N LEU A 260 24.03 -2.26 -4.40
CA LEU A 260 23.09 -1.32 -5.01
C LEU A 260 23.23 -1.41 -6.55
N PRO A 261 22.15 -1.69 -7.28
CA PRO A 261 22.25 -2.09 -8.68
C PRO A 261 22.68 -0.94 -9.63
N LYS A 262 22.47 0.32 -9.23
CA LYS A 262 22.74 1.48 -10.08
C LYS A 262 24.06 2.16 -9.76
N SER A 263 24.33 2.40 -8.48
CA SER A 263 25.59 3.01 -8.02
C SER A 263 26.73 2.00 -7.90
N GLY A 264 26.44 0.70 -7.77
CA GLY A 264 27.42 -0.35 -7.53
C GLY A 264 28.01 -0.33 -6.10
N GLN A 265 27.47 0.46 -5.21
CA GLN A 265 27.89 0.49 -3.80
C GLN A 265 27.62 -0.84 -3.14
N LYS A 266 28.50 -1.23 -2.23
CA LYS A 266 28.41 -2.50 -1.49
C LYS A 266 28.34 -2.22 -0.01
N PHE A 267 27.47 -2.94 0.69
CA PHE A 267 27.29 -2.85 2.13
C PHE A 267 27.13 -4.23 2.75
N THR A 268 27.59 -4.39 3.95
CA THR A 268 27.08 -5.39 4.90
C THR A 268 25.82 -4.84 5.59
N SER A 269 25.04 -5.68 6.28
CA SER A 269 23.89 -5.21 7.08
C SER A 269 24.30 -4.09 8.05
N ARG A 270 25.47 -4.20 8.69
CA ARG A 270 25.96 -3.18 9.62
C ARG A 270 26.25 -1.85 8.93
N GLU A 271 26.93 -1.87 7.79
CA GLU A 271 27.26 -0.66 7.02
C GLU A 271 26.00 -0.01 6.43
N LEU A 272 25.00 -0.80 6.03
CA LEU A 272 23.73 -0.26 5.52
C LEU A 272 22.92 0.38 6.65
N ILE A 273 22.94 -0.19 7.87
CA ILE A 273 22.34 0.44 9.07
C ILE A 273 23.02 1.78 9.38
N ASP A 274 24.35 1.83 9.31
CA ASP A 274 25.11 3.07 9.52
C ASP A 274 24.83 4.11 8.42
N HIS A 275 24.62 3.68 7.17
CA HIS A 275 24.19 4.53 6.08
C HIS A 275 22.82 5.18 6.39
N TRP A 276 21.81 4.40 6.78
CA TRP A 276 20.50 4.92 7.15
C TRP A 276 20.59 5.89 8.34
N LYS A 277 21.36 5.55 9.35
CA LYS A 277 21.60 6.43 10.50
C LYS A 277 22.13 7.79 10.09
N ASN A 278 23.13 7.83 9.20
CA ASN A 278 23.71 9.08 8.70
C ASN A 278 22.67 9.92 7.93
N LEU A 279 21.82 9.29 7.10
CA LEU A 279 20.77 10.01 6.36
C LEU A 279 19.69 10.58 7.29
N ILE A 280 19.25 9.82 8.30
CA ILE A 280 18.27 10.26 9.29
C ILE A 280 18.79 11.43 10.13
N GLU A 281 20.08 11.44 10.48
CA GLU A 281 20.71 12.53 11.23
C GLU A 281 20.83 13.81 10.37
N LYS A 282 20.97 13.68 9.07
CA LYS A 282 21.18 14.79 8.13
C LYS A 282 19.88 15.39 7.59
N TYR A 283 18.86 14.57 7.35
CA TYR A 283 17.62 14.93 6.66
C TYR A 283 16.38 14.63 7.50
N PRO A 284 15.24 15.31 7.24
CA PRO A 284 13.99 15.07 7.96
C PRO A 284 13.29 13.79 7.52
N ILE A 285 13.97 12.64 7.62
CA ILE A 285 13.43 11.34 7.29
C ILE A 285 12.71 10.77 8.51
N VAL A 286 11.41 10.48 8.36
CA VAL A 286 10.56 9.96 9.43
C VAL A 286 10.20 8.49 9.27
N SER A 287 10.37 7.94 8.05
CA SER A 287 9.99 6.55 7.75
C SER A 287 10.90 5.96 6.67
N ILE A 288 11.32 4.72 6.85
CA ILE A 288 12.06 3.92 5.86
C ILE A 288 11.38 2.56 5.74
N GLU A 289 10.94 2.22 4.54
CA GLU A 289 10.34 0.95 4.18
C GLU A 289 11.41 0.03 3.61
N ASP A 290 11.37 -1.24 4.01
CA ASP A 290 12.28 -2.31 3.61
C ASP A 290 13.76 -1.87 3.58
N ALA A 291 14.19 -1.29 4.70
CA ALA A 291 15.55 -0.78 4.90
C ALA A 291 16.63 -1.88 4.81
N LEU A 292 16.25 -3.14 4.97
CA LEU A 292 17.05 -4.35 4.81
C LEU A 292 16.24 -5.42 4.07
N ASP A 293 16.93 -6.44 3.58
CA ASP A 293 16.33 -7.61 2.92
C ASP A 293 15.32 -8.35 3.82
N GLU A 294 14.25 -8.87 3.23
CA GLU A 294 13.15 -9.62 3.87
C GLU A 294 13.61 -10.88 4.62
N GLU A 295 14.80 -11.41 4.34
CA GLU A 295 15.38 -12.56 5.03
C GLU A 295 16.43 -12.18 6.08
N ASP A 296 16.86 -10.92 6.16
CA ASP A 296 17.90 -10.44 7.10
C ASP A 296 17.31 -10.09 8.47
N TRP A 297 16.61 -11.04 9.09
CA TRP A 297 15.94 -10.88 10.40
C TRP A 297 16.88 -10.39 11.51
N GLU A 298 18.13 -10.88 11.54
CA GLU A 298 19.13 -10.45 12.52
C GLU A 298 19.56 -8.99 12.30
N GLY A 299 19.71 -8.59 11.03
CA GLY A 299 19.95 -7.19 10.66
C GLY A 299 18.77 -6.29 11.06
N TRP A 300 17.54 -6.72 10.81
CA TRP A 300 16.33 -5.99 11.19
C TRP A 300 16.21 -5.81 12.71
N GLN A 301 16.57 -6.81 13.50
CA GLN A 301 16.61 -6.70 14.97
C GLN A 301 17.60 -5.63 15.44
N VAL A 302 18.80 -5.60 14.87
CA VAL A 302 19.82 -4.58 15.18
C VAL A 302 19.35 -3.19 14.73
N LEU A 303 18.86 -3.07 13.51
CA LEU A 303 18.32 -1.83 12.94
C LEU A 303 17.23 -1.24 13.84
N THR A 304 16.25 -2.07 14.23
CA THR A 304 15.12 -1.63 15.05
C THR A 304 15.56 -1.18 16.43
N LYS A 305 16.48 -1.91 17.05
CA LYS A 305 17.03 -1.55 18.36
C LYS A 305 17.76 -0.20 18.35
N GLU A 306 18.47 0.12 17.26
CA GLU A 306 19.28 1.34 17.18
C GLU A 306 18.49 2.57 16.67
N LEU A 307 17.56 2.37 15.77
CA LEU A 307 16.88 3.46 15.07
C LEU A 307 15.36 3.53 15.29
N GLY A 308 14.73 2.48 15.82
CA GLY A 308 13.28 2.36 15.91
C GLY A 308 12.60 3.43 16.80
N ASP A 309 13.31 4.04 17.74
CA ASP A 309 12.79 5.19 18.50
C ASP A 309 12.84 6.52 17.73
N LYS A 310 13.63 6.60 16.65
CA LYS A 310 13.91 7.83 15.90
C LYS A 310 13.18 7.87 14.54
N VAL A 311 12.91 6.71 13.95
CA VAL A 311 12.34 6.57 12.62
C VAL A 311 11.39 5.39 12.57
N GLN A 312 10.32 5.53 11.80
CA GLN A 312 9.41 4.44 11.48
C GLN A 312 10.12 3.46 10.53
N LEU A 313 10.21 2.20 10.92
CA LEU A 313 10.81 1.11 10.16
C LEU A 313 9.70 0.18 9.69
N VAL A 314 9.38 0.28 8.40
CA VAL A 314 8.23 -0.39 7.79
C VAL A 314 8.68 -1.68 7.13
N GLY A 315 8.00 -2.78 7.46
CA GLY A 315 8.13 -4.04 6.72
C GLY A 315 7.02 -4.17 5.69
N ASP A 316 7.37 -4.17 4.40
CA ASP A 316 6.53 -4.58 3.26
C ASP A 316 6.86 -6.03 2.91
N ASP A 317 7.96 -6.29 2.24
CA ASP A 317 8.40 -7.65 1.89
C ASP A 317 8.69 -8.50 3.15
N LEU A 318 9.17 -7.87 4.23
CA LEU A 318 9.41 -8.53 5.50
C LEU A 318 8.15 -9.20 6.06
N PHE A 319 6.97 -8.58 5.92
CA PHE A 319 5.73 -9.03 6.56
C PHE A 319 4.65 -9.49 5.57
N VAL A 320 4.65 -9.00 4.34
CA VAL A 320 3.69 -9.31 3.26
C VAL A 320 2.24 -9.37 3.72
N THR A 321 1.83 -8.43 4.61
CA THR A 321 0.48 -8.39 5.22
C THR A 321 0.08 -9.70 5.92
N ASN A 322 1.04 -10.56 6.28
CA ASN A 322 0.84 -11.89 6.81
C ASN A 322 1.00 -11.93 8.32
N THR A 323 -0.01 -12.40 9.06
CA THR A 323 -0.02 -12.45 10.52
C THR A 323 1.05 -13.38 11.11
N GLU A 324 1.43 -14.48 10.43
CA GLU A 324 2.50 -15.38 10.90
C GLU A 324 3.86 -14.68 10.86
N LYS A 325 4.16 -13.98 9.74
CA LYS A 325 5.41 -13.21 9.59
C LYS A 325 5.44 -12.01 10.52
N LEU A 326 4.30 -11.31 10.65
CA LEU A 326 4.19 -10.18 11.59
C LEU A 326 4.40 -10.63 13.03
N SER A 327 3.80 -11.75 13.45
CA SER A 327 4.01 -12.32 14.79
C SER A 327 5.49 -12.62 15.05
N LYS A 328 6.17 -13.24 14.07
CA LYS A 328 7.62 -13.49 14.14
C LYS A 328 8.41 -12.18 14.32
N GLY A 329 8.09 -11.16 13.53
CA GLY A 329 8.77 -9.85 13.63
C GLY A 329 8.55 -9.16 14.98
N ILE A 330 7.33 -9.22 15.51
CA ILE A 330 7.01 -8.70 16.85
C ILE A 330 7.82 -9.43 17.92
N GLU A 331 7.86 -10.76 17.87
CA GLU A 331 8.61 -11.58 18.82
C GLU A 331 10.13 -11.31 18.78
N MET A 332 10.67 -11.07 17.59
CA MET A 332 12.07 -10.76 17.37
C MET A 332 12.42 -9.28 17.60
N GLY A 333 11.44 -8.39 17.66
CA GLY A 333 11.65 -6.94 17.71
C GLY A 333 12.18 -6.36 16.40
N CYS A 334 11.62 -6.80 15.27
CA CYS A 334 12.00 -6.38 13.92
C CYS A 334 10.96 -5.42 13.32
N GLY A 335 11.38 -4.20 12.98
CA GLY A 335 10.46 -3.15 12.51
C GLY A 335 9.61 -2.56 13.64
N ASN A 336 8.82 -1.54 13.32
CA ASN A 336 7.83 -0.93 14.20
C ASN A 336 6.56 -0.48 13.44
N SER A 337 6.49 -0.86 12.16
CA SER A 337 5.36 -0.59 11.26
C SER A 337 5.22 -1.69 10.22
N ILE A 338 4.00 -1.89 9.72
CA ILE A 338 3.70 -2.81 8.63
C ILE A 338 3.03 -2.08 7.47
N LEU A 339 3.45 -2.38 6.24
CA LEU A 339 2.70 -2.01 5.05
C LEU A 339 1.56 -3.01 4.81
N ILE A 340 0.38 -2.50 4.51
CA ILE A 340 -0.85 -3.29 4.33
C ILE A 340 -1.27 -3.24 2.88
N LYS A 341 -1.13 -4.37 2.20
CA LYS A 341 -1.56 -4.58 0.81
C LYS A 341 -2.55 -5.74 0.77
N LEU A 342 -3.83 -5.45 0.49
CA LEU A 342 -4.89 -6.46 0.53
C LEU A 342 -4.60 -7.69 -0.33
N ASN A 343 -3.97 -7.50 -1.49
CA ASN A 343 -3.71 -8.60 -2.42
C ASN A 343 -2.52 -9.49 -2.00
N GLN A 344 -1.63 -9.03 -1.10
CA GLN A 344 -0.54 -9.86 -0.56
C GLN A 344 -1.07 -11.01 0.30
N ILE A 345 -2.22 -10.80 0.96
CA ILE A 345 -2.89 -11.84 1.76
C ILE A 345 -4.16 -12.38 1.09
N GLY A 346 -4.89 -11.55 0.31
CA GLY A 346 -5.94 -11.97 -0.59
C GLY A 346 -7.35 -12.01 -0.01
N SER A 347 -7.60 -11.40 1.15
CA SER A 347 -8.94 -11.19 1.70
C SER A 347 -9.02 -9.98 2.61
N VAL A 348 -10.21 -9.39 2.75
CA VAL A 348 -10.46 -8.25 3.65
C VAL A 348 -10.31 -8.70 5.10
N SER A 349 -10.89 -9.83 5.48
CA SER A 349 -10.86 -10.30 6.88
C SER A 349 -9.44 -10.56 7.39
N GLU A 350 -8.58 -11.21 6.62
CA GLU A 350 -7.17 -11.42 7.00
C GLU A 350 -6.39 -10.10 7.08
N THR A 351 -6.70 -9.16 6.18
CA THR A 351 -6.12 -7.81 6.22
C THR A 351 -6.50 -7.07 7.52
N LEU A 352 -7.78 -7.16 7.94
CA LEU A 352 -8.23 -6.59 9.22
C LEU A 352 -7.47 -7.20 10.40
N GLU A 353 -7.24 -8.51 10.39
CA GLU A 353 -6.49 -9.19 11.46
C GLU A 353 -5.01 -8.77 11.51
N ALA A 354 -4.37 -8.58 10.35
CA ALA A 354 -3.00 -8.07 10.31
C ALA A 354 -2.89 -6.66 10.92
N ILE A 355 -3.81 -5.75 10.59
CA ILE A 355 -3.83 -4.39 11.15
C ILE A 355 -4.09 -4.43 12.66
N LYS A 356 -5.07 -5.22 13.12
CA LYS A 356 -5.37 -5.37 14.56
C LYS A 356 -4.18 -5.92 15.34
N MET A 357 -3.48 -6.92 14.78
CA MET A 357 -2.27 -7.50 15.39
C MET A 357 -1.16 -6.45 15.50
N ALA A 358 -0.90 -5.68 14.44
CA ALA A 358 0.08 -4.60 14.44
C ALA A 358 -0.22 -3.57 15.54
N HIS A 359 -1.43 -3.04 15.57
CA HIS A 359 -1.85 -2.04 16.56
C HIS A 359 -1.76 -2.57 18.00
N LYS A 360 -2.15 -3.83 18.24
CA LYS A 360 -2.06 -4.47 19.56
C LYS A 360 -0.61 -4.58 20.04
N ALA A 361 0.34 -4.72 19.13
CA ALA A 361 1.77 -4.79 19.43
C ALA A 361 2.45 -3.41 19.52
N GLY A 362 1.71 -2.31 19.29
CA GLY A 362 2.28 -0.95 19.25
C GLY A 362 2.94 -0.59 17.93
N TYR A 363 2.77 -1.42 16.89
CA TYR A 363 3.20 -1.10 15.53
C TYR A 363 2.19 -0.17 14.87
N THR A 364 2.64 0.71 13.99
CA THR A 364 1.77 1.41 13.06
C THR A 364 1.46 0.50 11.86
N ALA A 365 0.37 0.83 11.17
CA ALA A 365 0.01 0.18 9.91
C ALA A 365 -0.19 1.25 8.84
N ILE A 366 0.19 0.97 7.59
CA ILE A 366 0.08 1.89 6.47
C ILE A 366 -0.80 1.22 5.42
N SER A 367 -1.95 1.81 5.11
CA SER A 367 -2.79 1.32 4.00
C SER A 367 -2.12 1.64 2.67
N SER A 368 -1.91 0.65 1.81
CA SER A 368 -1.09 0.81 0.61
C SER A 368 -1.78 0.34 -0.66
N HIS A 369 -1.48 1.03 -1.76
CA HIS A 369 -1.78 0.63 -3.12
C HIS A 369 -0.79 -0.44 -3.62
N ARG A 370 -0.95 -0.80 -4.90
CA ARG A 370 0.06 -1.54 -5.69
C ARG A 370 0.43 -0.75 -6.96
N SER A 371 1.50 -1.18 -7.66
CA SER A 371 1.94 -0.54 -8.90
C SER A 371 0.87 -0.60 -9.99
N GLY A 372 0.18 -1.74 -10.14
CA GLY A 372 -0.98 -1.90 -11.02
C GLY A 372 -2.28 -1.71 -10.26
N GLU A 373 -2.88 -0.55 -10.40
CA GLU A 373 -4.11 -0.13 -9.72
C GLU A 373 -5.32 -0.03 -10.66
N THR A 374 -6.49 0.08 -10.05
CA THR A 374 -7.74 0.37 -10.71
C THR A 374 -8.39 1.62 -10.10
N ALA A 375 -9.60 1.97 -10.53
CA ALA A 375 -10.37 3.04 -9.91
C ALA A 375 -10.94 2.68 -8.52
N ASP A 376 -10.72 1.48 -8.00
CA ASP A 376 -11.15 1.05 -6.67
C ASP A 376 -10.50 1.88 -5.58
N THR A 377 -11.29 2.28 -4.58
CA THR A 377 -10.87 3.18 -3.48
C THR A 377 -10.90 2.51 -2.11
N THR A 378 -11.03 1.19 -2.04
CA THR A 378 -11.17 0.43 -0.79
C THR A 378 -10.08 0.73 0.22
N ILE A 379 -8.83 0.95 -0.23
CA ILE A 379 -7.70 1.27 0.66
C ILE A 379 -7.88 2.61 1.40
N SER A 380 -8.62 3.56 0.83
CA SER A 380 -8.94 4.83 1.49
C SER A 380 -9.95 4.62 2.62
N ASP A 381 -11.01 3.87 2.34
CA ASP A 381 -12.00 3.48 3.36
C ASP A 381 -11.36 2.64 4.46
N LEU A 382 -10.48 1.68 4.11
CA LEU A 382 -9.74 0.85 5.06
C LEU A 382 -8.86 1.69 5.99
N ALA A 383 -8.15 2.68 5.44
CA ALA A 383 -7.27 3.55 6.23
C ALA A 383 -8.03 4.29 7.33
N VAL A 384 -9.22 4.82 7.02
CA VAL A 384 -10.06 5.52 7.99
C VAL A 384 -10.75 4.53 8.92
N ALA A 385 -11.26 3.41 8.39
CA ALA A 385 -11.96 2.36 9.17
C ALA A 385 -11.11 1.87 10.36
N LEU A 386 -9.87 1.55 10.12
CA LEU A 386 -8.96 0.98 11.12
C LEU A 386 -8.05 2.03 11.77
N ASN A 387 -8.23 3.33 11.46
CA ASN A 387 -7.38 4.41 11.96
C ASN A 387 -5.89 4.11 11.74
N THR A 388 -5.52 3.67 10.53
CA THR A 388 -4.10 3.40 10.22
C THR A 388 -3.25 4.66 10.28
N CYS A 389 -3.88 5.82 10.21
CA CYS A 389 -3.26 7.14 10.28
C CYS A 389 -2.27 7.46 9.17
N GLN A 390 -2.00 6.53 8.26
CA GLN A 390 -1.08 6.70 7.12
C GLN A 390 -1.62 5.96 5.90
N ILE A 391 -1.38 6.52 4.69
CA ILE A 391 -1.73 5.90 3.41
C ILE A 391 -0.62 6.13 2.39
N LYS A 392 -0.18 5.06 1.73
CA LYS A 392 0.79 5.07 0.64
C LYS A 392 0.05 4.74 -0.65
N THR A 393 -0.22 5.77 -1.49
CA THR A 393 -1.00 5.56 -2.73
C THR A 393 -0.54 6.43 -3.90
N GLY A 394 0.79 6.65 -3.99
CA GLY A 394 1.44 7.31 -5.12
C GLY A 394 1.40 8.84 -5.06
N ALA A 395 1.72 9.47 -6.18
CA ALA A 395 1.74 10.91 -6.35
C ALA A 395 0.33 11.50 -6.56
N PRO A 396 0.15 12.83 -6.46
CA PRO A 396 -1.11 13.49 -6.82
C PRO A 396 -1.26 13.61 -8.36
N SER A 397 -0.97 12.52 -9.04
CA SER A 397 -0.93 12.36 -10.50
C SER A 397 -1.37 10.94 -10.86
N ARG A 398 -1.96 10.76 -12.06
CA ARG A 398 -2.64 9.53 -12.54
C ARG A 398 -3.96 9.26 -11.80
N SER A 399 -5.01 9.03 -12.59
CA SER A 399 -6.41 8.99 -12.10
C SER A 399 -6.66 7.94 -11.04
N GLU A 400 -6.03 6.78 -11.16
CA GLU A 400 -6.17 5.66 -10.21
C GLU A 400 -5.55 5.98 -8.85
N ARG A 401 -4.54 6.85 -8.78
CA ARG A 401 -3.95 7.36 -7.52
C ARG A 401 -4.84 8.45 -6.92
N VAL A 402 -5.16 9.45 -7.74
CA VAL A 402 -6.00 10.59 -7.35
C VAL A 402 -7.38 10.16 -6.86
N ALA A 403 -7.95 9.07 -7.42
CA ALA A 403 -9.22 8.52 -6.97
C ALA A 403 -9.24 8.19 -5.46
N LYS A 404 -8.13 7.65 -4.91
CA LYS A 404 -8.00 7.33 -3.49
C LYS A 404 -7.96 8.59 -2.64
N TYR A 405 -7.22 9.61 -3.06
CA TYR A 405 -7.17 10.90 -2.36
C TYR A 405 -8.52 11.63 -2.40
N ASN A 406 -9.20 11.63 -3.54
CA ASN A 406 -10.54 12.20 -3.66
C ASN A 406 -11.57 11.48 -2.79
N GLN A 407 -11.43 10.16 -2.59
CA GLN A 407 -12.28 9.42 -1.65
C GLN A 407 -12.05 9.89 -0.20
N LEU A 408 -10.82 10.12 0.20
CA LEU A 408 -10.50 10.65 1.53
C LEU A 408 -11.06 12.06 1.76
N LEU A 409 -11.10 12.92 0.73
CA LEU A 409 -11.78 14.22 0.81
C LEU A 409 -13.28 14.06 1.09
N ARG A 410 -13.96 13.10 0.43
CA ARG A 410 -15.38 12.82 0.67
C ARG A 410 -15.62 12.30 2.08
N ILE A 411 -14.73 11.42 2.56
CA ILE A 411 -14.81 10.89 3.93
C ILE A 411 -14.59 12.01 4.95
N GLU A 412 -13.63 12.90 4.73
CA GLU A 412 -13.40 14.06 5.61
C GLU A 412 -14.63 14.98 5.66
N GLU A 413 -15.25 15.26 4.50
CA GLU A 413 -16.48 16.06 4.42
C GLU A 413 -17.64 15.37 5.16
N GLU A 414 -17.81 14.07 5.02
CA GLU A 414 -18.86 13.30 5.71
C GLU A 414 -18.65 13.27 7.21
N LEU A 415 -17.42 13.16 7.70
CA LEU A 415 -17.07 13.18 9.12
C LEU A 415 -17.24 14.58 9.72
N GLY A 416 -17.07 15.66 8.94
CA GLY A 416 -17.17 17.03 9.42
C GLY A 416 -16.26 17.28 10.62
N ASP A 417 -16.81 17.86 11.70
CA ASP A 417 -16.07 18.18 12.92
C ASP A 417 -15.53 16.95 13.69
N SER A 418 -15.99 15.75 13.34
CA SER A 418 -15.47 14.50 13.91
C SER A 418 -14.19 14.01 13.25
N ALA A 419 -13.82 14.57 12.11
CA ALA A 419 -12.60 14.21 11.40
C ALA A 419 -11.35 14.62 12.20
N VAL A 420 -10.40 13.72 12.30
CA VAL A 420 -9.12 13.96 12.97
C VAL A 420 -7.99 13.74 11.98
N TYR A 421 -7.17 14.78 11.75
CA TYR A 421 -5.91 14.63 11.03
C TYR A 421 -4.77 14.47 12.03
N PRO A 422 -4.05 13.33 12.07
CA PRO A 422 -3.19 12.98 13.21
C PRO A 422 -1.86 13.70 13.25
N GLN A 423 -1.39 14.29 12.14
CA GLN A 423 -0.08 14.95 12.05
C GLN A 423 1.06 14.00 12.48
N MET A 424 2.04 14.47 13.26
CA MET A 424 3.13 13.64 13.80
C MET A 424 2.65 12.53 14.75
N LYS A 425 1.41 12.59 15.25
CA LYS A 425 0.82 11.49 16.04
C LYS A 425 0.46 10.25 15.21
N ALA A 426 0.63 10.33 13.88
CA ALA A 426 0.52 9.17 13.00
C ALA A 426 1.65 8.15 13.22
N PHE A 427 2.76 8.56 13.84
CA PHE A 427 3.95 7.74 14.06
C PHE A 427 4.07 7.31 15.52
N ASN A 428 4.71 6.18 15.75
CA ASN A 428 5.02 5.62 17.08
C ASN A 428 6.50 5.86 17.50
N ILE A 429 7.14 6.86 16.93
CA ILE A 429 8.51 7.29 17.27
C ILE A 429 8.52 8.31 18.42
N LYS A 430 9.68 8.45 19.11
CA LYS A 430 9.85 9.34 20.28
C LYS A 430 10.49 10.68 19.93
#